data_448956653676f556d53ff38258b7aca6
#
_entry.id   448956653676f556d53ff38258b7aca6
#
_cell.length_a   1.000
_cell.length_b   1.000
_cell.length_c   1.000
_cell.angle_alpha   90.00
_cell.angle_beta   90.00
_cell.angle_gamma   90.00
#
_symmetry.space_group_name_H-M   'P 1'
#
loop_
_entity.id
_entity.type
_entity.pdbx_description
1 polymer ?
#
loop_
_entity_poly.entity_id
_entity_poly.type
_entity_poly.pdbx_seq_one_letter_code
_entity_poly.pdbx_strand_id
1 'polypeptide(L)'
;MKILKYTAQDQATNAVVTGKADAMLADSPLLSYAVKQTGGKLETLGEVYDSAPYGYAIPKDQTEFAEAIVQALKEIEADGSYKAALEEWGVEAGAITDFAVNP
;
A
#
# COMPACT_ATOMS: atom_id res chain seq x y z
N MET A 1 -11.29 19.75 15.22
CA MET A 1 -10.33 19.34 14.18
C MET A 1 -10.83 19.82 12.83
N LYS A 2 -9.96 20.45 12.04
CA LYS A 2 -10.29 20.89 10.68
C LYS A 2 -9.76 19.85 9.68
N ILE A 3 -10.63 19.35 8.80
CA ILE A 3 -10.25 18.39 7.76
C ILE A 3 -10.06 19.13 6.44
N LEU A 4 -8.88 18.99 5.84
CA LEU A 4 -8.56 19.44 4.50
C LEU A 4 -8.69 18.26 3.53
N LYS A 5 -9.41 18.45 2.44
CA LYS A 5 -9.60 17.42 1.41
C LYS A 5 -8.84 17.81 0.15
N TYR A 6 -8.16 16.85 -0.45
CA TYR A 6 -7.41 17.00 -1.69
C TYR A 6 -7.85 15.94 -2.71
N THR A 7 -7.66 16.20 -3.97
CA THR A 7 -8.01 15.29 -5.07
C THR A 7 -6.87 14.35 -5.44
N ALA A 8 -5.66 14.61 -4.95
CA ALA A 8 -4.48 13.79 -5.21
C ALA A 8 -3.64 13.63 -3.95
N GLN A 9 -3.00 12.45 -3.81
CA GLN A 9 -2.21 12.09 -2.62
C GLN A 9 -0.99 12.99 -2.44
N ASP A 10 -0.30 13.35 -3.50
CA ASP A 10 0.88 14.24 -3.46
C ASP A 10 0.54 15.63 -2.90
N GLN A 11 -0.66 16.14 -3.18
CA GLN A 11 -1.15 17.41 -2.62
C GLN A 11 -1.35 17.31 -1.11
N ALA A 12 -1.92 16.20 -0.61
CA ALA A 12 -2.09 15.96 0.81
C ALA A 12 -0.73 15.80 1.51
N THR A 13 0.19 15.04 0.92
CA THR A 13 1.56 14.88 1.40
C THR A 13 2.28 16.22 1.50
N ASN A 14 2.20 17.05 0.47
CA ASN A 14 2.84 18.36 0.44
C ASN A 14 2.25 19.33 1.48
N ALA A 15 0.95 19.21 1.78
CA ALA A 15 0.32 20.01 2.82
C ALA A 15 0.92 19.76 4.20
N VAL A 16 1.29 18.52 4.51
CA VAL A 16 1.97 18.17 5.77
C VAL A 16 3.43 18.60 5.73
N VAL A 17 4.14 18.33 4.65
CA VAL A 17 5.56 18.73 4.50
C VAL A 17 5.76 20.23 4.64
N THR A 18 4.82 21.03 4.15
CA THR A 18 4.88 22.51 4.20
C THR A 18 4.26 23.12 5.46
N GLY A 19 3.72 22.30 6.38
CA GLY A 19 3.10 22.77 7.62
C GLY A 19 1.70 23.36 7.46
N LYS A 20 1.07 23.18 6.29
CA LYS A 20 -0.33 23.59 6.07
C LYS A 20 -1.32 22.67 6.79
N ALA A 21 -0.94 21.41 6.98
CA ALA A 21 -1.63 20.42 7.79
C ALA A 21 -0.66 19.80 8.80
N ASP A 22 -1.17 19.38 9.94
CA ASP A 22 -0.36 18.76 11.01
C ASP A 22 -0.14 17.27 10.77
N ALA A 23 -1.10 16.60 10.12
CA ALA A 23 -1.05 15.17 9.81
C ALA A 23 -1.89 14.85 8.57
N MET A 24 -1.66 13.67 7.98
CA MET A 24 -2.52 13.11 6.95
C MET A 24 -2.88 11.67 7.28
N LEU A 25 -4.03 11.23 6.77
CA LEU A 25 -4.49 9.85 6.83
C LEU A 25 -4.59 9.33 5.40
N ALA A 26 -3.96 8.19 5.14
CA ALA A 26 -3.97 7.53 3.85
C ALA A 26 -3.65 6.04 4.02
N ASP A 27 -3.74 5.26 2.95
CA ASP A 27 -3.39 3.85 2.95
C ASP A 27 -1.92 3.64 3.31
N SER A 28 -1.62 2.60 4.06
CA SER A 28 -0.28 2.34 4.60
C SER A 28 0.83 2.26 3.55
N PRO A 29 0.66 1.65 2.36
CA PRO A 29 1.70 1.68 1.32
C PRO A 29 1.98 3.08 0.79
N LEU A 30 0.95 3.92 0.66
CA LEU A 30 1.10 5.31 0.23
C LEU A 30 1.84 6.15 1.28
N LEU A 31 1.59 5.91 2.57
CA LEU A 31 2.32 6.55 3.67
C LEU A 31 3.79 6.14 3.68
N SER A 32 4.10 4.85 3.56
CA SER A 32 5.47 4.34 3.49
C SER A 32 6.24 4.94 2.31
N TYR A 33 5.60 5.04 1.15
CA TYR A 33 6.17 5.70 -0.03
C TYR A 33 6.45 7.19 0.25
N ALA A 34 5.50 7.91 0.84
CA ALA A 34 5.66 9.34 1.16
C ALA A 34 6.81 9.58 2.15
N VAL A 35 6.95 8.74 3.17
CA VAL A 35 8.07 8.79 4.13
C VAL A 35 9.40 8.60 3.41
N LYS A 36 9.51 7.59 2.55
CA LYS A 36 10.71 7.30 1.77
C LYS A 36 11.06 8.45 0.82
N GLN A 37 10.09 8.98 0.09
CA GLN A 37 10.29 10.07 -0.90
C GLN A 37 10.66 11.41 -0.26
N THR A 38 10.19 11.67 0.95
CA THR A 38 10.45 12.94 1.64
C THR A 38 11.75 12.94 2.45
N GLY A 39 12.49 11.82 2.46
CA GLY A 39 13.81 11.74 3.09
C GLY A 39 13.80 12.02 4.60
N GLY A 40 12.78 11.52 5.30
CA GLY A 40 12.65 11.67 6.76
C GLY A 40 11.94 12.94 7.24
N LYS A 41 11.33 13.72 6.34
CA LYS A 41 10.48 14.86 6.72
C LYS A 41 9.13 14.44 7.29
N LEU A 42 8.72 13.20 7.02
CA LEU A 42 7.50 12.58 7.50
C LEU A 42 7.83 11.30 8.26
N GLU A 43 6.99 10.95 9.21
CA GLU A 43 7.02 9.67 9.91
C GLU A 43 5.60 9.12 10.03
N THR A 44 5.47 7.80 10.11
CA THR A 44 4.19 7.15 10.40
C THR A 44 3.97 7.10 11.90
N LEU A 45 2.75 7.44 12.33
CA LEU A 45 2.35 7.41 13.74
C LEU A 45 1.19 6.44 13.95
N GLY A 46 1.23 5.74 15.07
CA GLY A 46 0.16 4.85 15.50
C GLY A 46 0.12 3.52 14.75
N GLU A 47 -1.03 2.89 14.83
CA GLU A 47 -1.29 1.58 14.24
C GLU A 47 -2.13 1.70 12.97
N VAL A 48 -2.14 0.65 12.15
CA VAL A 48 -3.00 0.56 10.96
C VAL A 48 -4.42 0.28 11.41
N TYR A 49 -5.36 1.11 10.95
CA TYR A 49 -6.80 0.94 11.20
C TYR A 49 -7.49 0.38 9.97
N ASP A 50 -8.55 -0.40 10.17
CA ASP A 50 -9.41 -0.93 9.10
C ASP A 50 -8.63 -1.61 7.98
N SER A 51 -7.70 -2.50 8.36
CA SER A 51 -6.85 -3.23 7.42
C SER A 51 -7.67 -4.12 6.49
N ALA A 52 -7.42 -4.00 5.18
CA ALA A 52 -7.96 -4.86 4.15
C ALA A 52 -6.89 -5.17 3.11
N PRO A 53 -6.89 -6.38 2.51
CA PRO A 53 -5.93 -6.72 1.47
C PRO A 53 -6.23 -5.94 0.18
N TYR A 54 -5.17 -5.59 -0.54
CA TYR A 54 -5.28 -5.08 -1.91
C TYR A 54 -5.63 -6.22 -2.87
N GLY A 55 -6.30 -5.88 -3.96
CA GLY A 55 -6.63 -6.81 -5.02
C GLY A 55 -6.34 -6.25 -6.40
N TYR A 56 -6.00 -7.13 -7.33
CA TYR A 56 -5.92 -6.82 -8.74
C TYR A 56 -7.32 -6.82 -9.36
N ALA A 57 -7.71 -5.74 -10.03
CA ALA A 57 -8.95 -5.69 -10.78
C ALA A 57 -8.77 -6.39 -12.14
N ILE A 58 -9.48 -7.49 -12.34
CA ILE A 58 -9.42 -8.29 -13.54
C ILE A 58 -10.85 -8.43 -14.13
N PRO A 59 -11.02 -8.35 -15.45
CA PRO A 59 -12.34 -8.56 -16.07
C PRO A 59 -12.95 -9.91 -15.67
N LYS A 60 -14.25 -9.94 -15.43
CA LYS A 60 -14.94 -11.12 -14.87
C LYS A 60 -14.89 -12.38 -15.75
N ASP A 61 -14.73 -12.19 -17.06
CA ASP A 61 -14.61 -13.26 -18.05
C ASP A 61 -13.19 -13.81 -18.21
N GLN A 62 -12.21 -13.24 -17.48
CA GLN A 62 -10.79 -13.61 -17.54
C GLN A 62 -10.38 -14.51 -16.35
N THR A 63 -11.14 -15.55 -16.08
CA THR A 63 -10.92 -16.44 -14.92
C THR A 63 -9.57 -17.15 -14.97
N GLU A 64 -9.17 -17.67 -16.11
CA GLU A 64 -7.87 -18.34 -16.28
C GLU A 64 -6.70 -17.38 -16.03
N PHE A 65 -6.83 -16.12 -16.45
CA PHE A 65 -5.83 -15.09 -16.19
C PHE A 65 -5.74 -14.77 -14.69
N ALA A 66 -6.88 -14.67 -14.00
CA ALA A 66 -6.91 -14.47 -12.56
C ALA A 66 -6.22 -15.61 -11.79
N GLU A 67 -6.47 -16.86 -12.20
CA GLU A 67 -5.83 -18.04 -11.61
C GLU A 67 -4.32 -18.06 -11.88
N ALA A 68 -3.89 -17.67 -13.08
CA ALA A 68 -2.47 -17.54 -13.42
C ALA A 68 -1.75 -16.50 -12.53
N ILE A 69 -2.39 -15.37 -12.24
CA ILE A 69 -1.85 -14.36 -11.31
C ILE A 69 -1.72 -14.94 -9.91
N VAL A 70 -2.73 -15.65 -9.40
CA VAL A 70 -2.64 -16.32 -8.09
C VAL A 70 -1.47 -17.29 -8.04
N GLN A 71 -1.29 -18.09 -9.09
CA GLN A 71 -0.17 -19.02 -9.17
C GLN A 71 1.19 -18.29 -9.17
N ALA A 72 1.31 -17.23 -9.95
CA ALA A 72 2.52 -16.40 -9.98
C ALA A 72 2.83 -15.78 -8.61
N LEU A 73 1.82 -15.28 -7.90
CA LEU A 73 1.99 -14.74 -6.54
C LEU A 73 2.51 -15.81 -5.56
N LYS A 74 2.00 -17.04 -5.64
CA LYS A 74 2.50 -18.16 -4.83
C LYS A 74 3.95 -18.51 -5.14
N GLU A 75 4.35 -18.44 -6.40
CA GLU A 75 5.72 -18.71 -6.82
C GLU A 75 6.70 -17.66 -6.31
N ILE A 76 6.38 -16.37 -6.43
CA ILE A 76 7.25 -15.30 -5.92
C ILE A 76 7.24 -15.24 -4.38
N GLU A 77 6.18 -15.68 -3.72
CA GLU A 77 6.17 -15.85 -2.27
C GLU A 77 7.11 -16.97 -1.85
N ALA A 78 7.06 -18.12 -2.53
CA ALA A 78 7.91 -19.28 -2.25
C ALA A 78 9.40 -19.04 -2.53
N ASP A 79 9.74 -18.26 -3.55
CA ASP A 79 11.14 -17.93 -3.88
C ASP A 79 11.72 -16.75 -3.07
N GLY A 80 10.90 -16.06 -2.28
CA GLY A 80 11.28 -14.94 -1.43
C GLY A 80 11.29 -13.58 -2.11
N SER A 81 11.04 -13.48 -3.41
CA SER A 81 11.04 -12.20 -4.13
C SER A 81 9.87 -11.31 -3.73
N TYR A 82 8.71 -11.88 -3.38
CA TYR A 82 7.57 -11.15 -2.82
C TYR A 82 7.96 -10.41 -1.54
N LYS A 83 8.56 -11.12 -0.58
CA LYS A 83 9.01 -10.53 0.67
C LYS A 83 10.06 -9.44 0.44
N ALA A 84 11.04 -9.69 -0.41
CA ALA A 84 12.10 -8.73 -0.73
C ALA A 84 11.53 -7.43 -1.32
N ALA A 85 10.53 -7.52 -2.20
CA ALA A 85 9.86 -6.36 -2.76
C ALA A 85 9.10 -5.54 -1.70
N LEU A 86 8.42 -6.20 -0.77
CA LEU A 86 7.73 -5.53 0.33
C LEU A 86 8.69 -4.83 1.29
N GLU A 87 9.81 -5.48 1.64
CA GLU A 87 10.86 -4.93 2.52
C GLU A 87 11.52 -3.70 1.90
N GLU A 88 11.74 -3.70 0.59
CA GLU A 88 12.30 -2.53 -0.12
C GLU A 88 11.46 -1.27 0.09
N TRP A 89 10.14 -1.42 0.19
CA TRP A 89 9.21 -0.30 0.35
C TRP A 89 8.71 -0.12 1.79
N GLY A 90 9.17 -0.94 2.75
CA GLY A 90 8.79 -0.84 4.16
C GLY A 90 7.33 -1.19 4.43
N VAL A 91 6.78 -2.12 3.66
CA VAL A 91 5.37 -2.56 3.76
C VAL A 91 5.23 -4.05 4.07
N GLU A 92 6.29 -4.69 4.49
CA GLU A 92 6.34 -6.13 4.82
C GLU A 92 5.38 -6.53 5.94
N ALA A 93 5.04 -5.61 6.84
CA ALA A 93 4.05 -5.86 7.91
C ALA A 93 2.64 -6.12 7.37
N GLY A 94 2.36 -5.68 6.14
CA GLY A 94 1.10 -5.92 5.44
C GLY A 94 1.12 -7.14 4.51
N ALA A 95 2.16 -7.97 4.56
CA ALA A 95 2.26 -9.17 3.73
C ALA A 95 1.10 -10.14 3.97
N ILE A 96 0.56 -10.69 2.90
CA ILE A 96 -0.41 -11.79 2.95
C ILE A 96 0.14 -12.99 2.20
N THR A 97 -0.28 -14.20 2.60
CA THR A 97 0.13 -15.46 1.96
C THR A 97 -1.04 -16.24 1.37
N ASP A 98 -2.25 -15.79 1.64
CA ASP A 98 -3.51 -16.41 1.23
C ASP A 98 -4.03 -15.76 -0.06
N PHE A 99 -3.32 -16.02 -1.16
CA PHE A 99 -3.69 -15.49 -2.48
C PHE A 99 -4.86 -16.29 -3.06
N ALA A 100 -5.96 -15.61 -3.38
CA ALA A 100 -7.16 -16.23 -3.94
C ALA A 100 -7.91 -15.28 -4.87
N VAL A 101 -8.71 -15.84 -5.76
CA VAL A 101 -9.65 -15.08 -6.60
C VAL A 101 -10.91 -14.82 -5.78
N ASN A 102 -11.30 -13.54 -5.65
CA ASN A 102 -12.48 -13.10 -4.89
C ASN A 102 -12.57 -13.73 -3.48
N PRO A 103 -11.53 -13.57 -2.66
CA PRO A 103 -11.49 -14.15 -1.32
C PRO A 103 -12.59 -13.64 -0.40
#